data_ee9ca42aefbc6163cf0ee5770e69d8cc
#
_entry.id   ee9ca42aefbc6163cf0ee5770e69d8cc
#
_cell.length_a   1.000
_cell.length_b   1.000
_cell.length_c   1.000
_cell.angle_alpha   90.00
_cell.angle_beta   90.00
_cell.angle_gamma   90.00
#
_symmetry.space_group_name_H-M   'P 1'
#
loop_
_entity.id
_entity.type
_entity.pdbx_description
1 polymer ?
#
loop_
_entity_poly.entity_id
_entity_poly.type
_entity_poly.pdbx_seq_one_letter_code
_entity_poly.pdbx_strand_id
1 'polypeptide(L)'
;MLEFLKKGVFKGTDEFLEQKSKLILKTSEKTFDSPPFDKVIDEIDKISEDALRNYKEVRSGKKTYFFSLEFVGKSFIQATFIPAADECVYHIEYMKDIADSLVKCVDDVSVEDTKDLFKSFYNEKPLSDDFDWEDMNI
;
A
#
# COMPACT_ATOMS: atom_id res chain seq x y z
N MET A 1 -25.41 -8.26 -23.44
CA MET A 1 -25.26 -8.55 -23.65
C MET A 1 -25.28 -8.63 -22.93
N LEU A 2 -25.07 -8.13 -23.31
CA LEU A 2 -25.09 -8.25 -23.39
C LEU A 2 -25.36 -8.29 -22.49
N GLU A 3 -25.01 -8.25 -22.86
CA GLU A 3 -25.15 -8.48 -22.83
C GLU A 3 -25.13 -8.37 -21.99
N PHE A 4 -25.30 -8.03 -22.50
CA PHE A 4 -25.27 -8.01 -22.53
C PHE A 4 -25.48 -7.69 -21.73
N LEU A 5 -25.93 -7.59 -21.93
CA LEU A 5 -25.99 -7.66 -22.00
C LEU A 5 -26.34 -7.60 -21.20
N LYS A 6 -26.42 -7.25 -21.49
CA LYS A 6 -26.48 -7.60 -21.41
C LYS A 6 -26.53 -7.66 -20.59
N LYS A 7 -26.59 -7.30 -20.84
CA LYS A 7 -26.42 -7.56 -20.65
C LYS A 7 -26.25 -7.44 -20.01
N GLY A 8 -26.96 -6.81 -20.22
CA GLY A 8 -26.53 -7.17 -20.31
C GLY A 8 -26.41 -6.66 -19.60
N VAL A 9 -27.27 -6.40 -20.03
CA VAL A 9 -26.75 -6.64 -20.01
C VAL A 9 -26.53 -6.28 -19.28
N PHE A 10 -26.61 -5.69 -19.10
CA PHE A 10 -26.08 -5.91 -18.91
C PHE A 10 -25.89 -5.78 -18.05
N LYS A 11 -26.05 -5.22 -18.35
CA LYS A 11 -25.52 -5.65 -17.94
C LYS A 11 -24.81 -5.44 -17.72
N GLY A 12 -25.01 -4.82 -17.79
CA GLY A 12 -24.12 -5.29 -17.78
C GLY A 12 -23.58 -4.62 -17.28
N THR A 13 -23.86 -4.02 -17.27
CA THR A 13 -23.22 -3.90 -16.99
C THR A 13 -22.77 -3.53 -16.20
N ASP A 14 -23.18 -3.33 -15.87
CA ASP A 14 -22.60 -3.36 -15.18
C ASP A 14 -21.90 -3.85 -14.93
N GLU A 15 -22.16 -4.32 -14.98
CA GLU A 15 -21.35 -4.95 -14.76
C GLU A 15 -20.26 -4.98 -15.26
N PHE A 16 -19.97 -4.96 -15.71
CA PHE A 16 -18.89 -4.81 -16.06
C PHE A 16 -18.26 -3.58 -15.77
N LEU A 17 -18.78 -3.00 -15.65
CA LEU A 17 -18.50 -1.86 -15.14
C LEU A 17 -18.00 -1.86 -13.84
N GLU A 18 -18.28 -2.75 -13.10
CA GLU A 18 -17.92 -2.83 -11.80
C GLU A 18 -16.81 -3.71 -11.58
N GLN A 19 -15.91 -3.87 -12.53
CA GLN A 19 -14.70 -4.56 -12.32
C GLN A 19 -13.89 -3.80 -11.34
N LYS A 20 -13.66 -4.35 -10.16
CA LYS A 20 -12.78 -3.77 -9.20
C LYS A 20 -11.38 -3.85 -9.72
N SER A 21 -10.58 -2.85 -9.40
CA SER A 21 -9.16 -2.89 -9.72
C SER A 21 -8.50 -4.03 -8.96
N LYS A 22 -7.55 -4.67 -9.62
CA LYS A 22 -6.80 -5.76 -9.01
C LYS A 22 -5.93 -5.22 -7.88
N LEU A 23 -5.91 -5.93 -6.75
CA LEU A 23 -5.08 -5.56 -5.61
C LEU A 23 -3.77 -6.33 -5.66
N ILE A 24 -2.67 -5.62 -5.54
CA ILE A 24 -1.34 -6.22 -5.54
C ILE A 24 -0.57 -5.79 -4.31
N LEU A 25 0.02 -6.76 -3.62
CA LEU A 25 0.97 -6.51 -2.55
C LEU A 25 2.37 -6.71 -3.11
N LYS A 26 3.22 -5.70 -2.98
CA LYS A 26 4.59 -5.77 -3.46
C LYS A 26 5.53 -5.49 -2.30
N THR A 27 6.53 -6.35 -2.12
CA THR A 27 7.57 -6.10 -1.13
C THR A 27 8.90 -5.96 -1.84
N SER A 28 9.96 -5.62 -1.11
CA SER A 28 11.31 -5.56 -1.68
C SER A 28 11.75 -6.91 -2.28
N GLU A 29 11.05 -8.00 -1.98
CA GLU A 29 11.45 -9.34 -2.45
C GLU A 29 10.42 -10.06 -3.29
N LYS A 30 9.14 -9.78 -3.11
CA LYS A 30 8.06 -10.59 -3.68
C LYS A 30 6.89 -9.75 -4.14
N THR A 31 6.04 -10.37 -4.95
CA THR A 31 4.78 -9.77 -5.41
C THR A 31 3.68 -10.80 -5.23
N PHE A 32 2.53 -10.35 -4.71
CA PHE A 32 1.38 -11.21 -4.47
C PHE A 32 0.15 -10.61 -5.12
N ASP A 33 -0.58 -11.43 -5.87
CA ASP A 33 -1.84 -11.04 -6.50
C ASP A 33 -3.00 -11.30 -5.55
N SER A 34 -3.80 -10.27 -5.30
CA SER A 34 -5.03 -10.38 -4.51
C SER A 34 -4.84 -11.14 -3.20
N PRO A 35 -3.86 -10.74 -2.38
CA PRO A 35 -3.60 -11.48 -1.14
C PRO A 35 -4.71 -11.26 -0.12
N PRO A 36 -4.97 -12.25 0.75
CA PRO A 36 -5.83 -11.99 1.89
C PRO A 36 -5.11 -11.05 2.86
N PHE A 37 -5.85 -10.36 3.70
CA PHE A 37 -5.25 -9.36 4.58
C PHE A 37 -4.25 -9.97 5.56
N ASP A 38 -4.48 -11.20 6.01
CA ASP A 38 -3.54 -11.89 6.90
C ASP A 38 -2.15 -12.00 6.26
N LYS A 39 -2.12 -12.21 4.94
CA LYS A 39 -0.85 -12.29 4.21
C LYS A 39 -0.16 -10.94 4.19
N VAL A 40 -0.92 -9.86 4.05
CA VAL A 40 -0.37 -8.51 4.08
C VAL A 40 0.32 -8.28 5.43
N ILE A 41 -0.33 -8.62 6.53
CA ILE A 41 0.22 -8.44 7.87
C ILE A 41 1.48 -9.30 8.05
N ASP A 42 1.45 -10.55 7.60
CA ASP A 42 2.62 -11.43 7.70
C ASP A 42 3.84 -10.85 6.98
N GLU A 43 3.63 -10.28 5.80
CA GLU A 43 4.74 -9.71 5.04
C GLU A 43 5.25 -8.42 5.70
N ILE A 44 4.36 -7.61 6.26
CA ILE A 44 4.79 -6.42 7.01
C ILE A 44 5.69 -6.83 8.18
N ASP A 45 5.28 -7.87 8.94
CA ASP A 45 6.07 -8.34 10.07
C ASP A 45 7.43 -8.89 9.62
N LYS A 46 7.47 -9.67 8.55
CA LYS A 46 8.70 -10.22 8.03
C LYS A 46 9.68 -9.13 7.57
N ILE A 47 9.18 -8.18 6.80
CA ILE A 47 10.00 -7.08 6.31
C ILE A 47 10.51 -6.25 7.48
N SER A 48 9.66 -6.00 8.49
CA SER A 48 10.06 -5.21 9.65
C SER A 48 11.17 -5.89 10.45
N GLU A 49 11.07 -7.20 10.66
CA GLU A 49 12.11 -7.94 11.35
C GLU A 49 13.42 -7.93 10.58
N ASP A 50 13.36 -8.17 9.28
CA ASP A 50 14.55 -8.18 8.44
C ASP A 50 15.21 -6.81 8.39
N ALA A 51 14.40 -5.75 8.29
CA ALA A 51 14.93 -4.39 8.23
C ALA A 51 15.65 -4.01 9.52
N LEU A 52 15.08 -4.37 10.68
CA LEU A 52 15.74 -4.12 11.96
C LEU A 52 17.03 -4.91 12.08
N ARG A 53 17.01 -6.16 11.66
CA ARG A 53 18.19 -7.02 11.72
C ARG A 53 19.33 -6.47 10.86
N ASN A 54 18.96 -5.85 9.74
CA ASN A 54 19.92 -5.38 8.75
C ASN A 54 19.97 -3.85 8.65
N TYR A 55 19.60 -3.15 9.73
CA TYR A 55 19.47 -1.70 9.63
C TYR A 55 20.78 -0.99 9.25
N LYS A 56 21.91 -1.58 9.59
CA LYS A 56 23.20 -0.98 9.23
C LYS A 56 23.40 -0.98 7.71
N GLU A 57 22.95 -2.04 7.05
CA GLU A 57 23.04 -2.14 5.60
C GLU A 57 22.08 -1.19 4.91
N VAL A 58 20.91 -0.98 5.51
CA VAL A 58 19.97 0.02 5.00
C VAL A 58 20.58 1.41 5.14
N ARG A 59 21.17 1.69 6.30
CA ARG A 59 21.75 2.97 6.60
C ARG A 59 22.92 3.29 5.67
N SER A 60 23.68 2.29 5.27
CA SER A 60 24.80 2.46 4.34
C SER A 60 24.36 2.47 2.87
N GLY A 61 23.08 2.29 2.60
CA GLY A 61 22.55 2.28 1.23
C GLY A 61 22.69 0.97 0.50
N LYS A 62 23.08 -0.11 1.19
CA LYS A 62 23.26 -1.42 0.55
C LYS A 62 21.97 -2.19 0.41
N LYS A 63 20.97 -1.90 1.24
CA LYS A 63 19.66 -2.56 1.21
C LYS A 63 18.56 -1.55 1.38
N THR A 64 17.42 -1.85 0.76
CA THR A 64 16.19 -1.06 0.91
C THR A 64 15.06 -2.02 1.23
N TYR A 65 14.25 -1.69 2.22
CA TYR A 65 13.09 -2.48 2.58
C TYR A 65 11.84 -1.65 2.41
N PHE A 66 10.88 -2.19 1.66
CA PHE A 66 9.61 -1.53 1.45
C PHE A 66 8.51 -2.54 1.20
N PHE A 67 7.27 -2.10 1.33
CA PHE A 67 6.11 -2.85 0.89
C PHE A 67 5.03 -1.87 0.46
N SER A 68 4.18 -2.31 -0.44
CA SER A 68 3.10 -1.46 -0.94
C SER A 68 1.86 -2.28 -1.24
N LEU A 69 0.70 -1.62 -1.14
CA LEU A 69 -0.54 -2.15 -1.65
C LEU A 69 -0.99 -1.22 -2.77
N GLU A 70 -1.48 -1.80 -3.84
CA GLU A 70 -1.92 -1.03 -4.98
C GLU A 70 -3.21 -1.61 -5.53
N PHE A 71 -4.22 -0.75 -5.71
CA PHE A 71 -5.34 -1.08 -6.58
C PHE A 71 -4.93 -0.58 -7.96
N VAL A 72 -4.61 -1.49 -8.85
CA VAL A 72 -3.95 -1.18 -10.12
C VAL A 72 -4.75 -0.15 -10.90
N GLY A 73 -4.07 0.94 -11.29
CA GLY A 73 -4.68 2.01 -12.05
C GLY A 73 -5.56 2.95 -11.24
N LYS A 74 -5.60 2.80 -9.92
CA LYS A 74 -6.51 3.60 -9.10
C LYS A 74 -5.83 4.29 -7.94
N SER A 75 -5.17 3.55 -7.06
CA SER A 75 -4.61 4.10 -5.82
C SER A 75 -3.47 3.24 -5.30
N PHE A 76 -2.64 3.80 -4.43
CA PHE A 76 -1.60 3.00 -3.78
C PHE A 76 -1.24 3.57 -2.41
N ILE A 77 -0.67 2.71 -1.57
CA ILE A 77 0.00 3.10 -0.34
C ILE A 77 1.32 2.34 -0.29
N GLN A 78 2.39 3.02 0.10
CA GLN A 78 3.71 2.41 0.17
C GLN A 78 4.40 2.81 1.46
N ALA A 79 5.07 1.86 2.08
CA ALA A 79 5.87 2.08 3.27
C ALA A 79 7.32 1.75 2.96
N THR A 80 8.23 2.67 3.28
CA THR A 80 9.66 2.48 3.11
C THR A 80 10.32 2.58 4.48
N PHE A 81 11.12 1.57 4.83
CA PHE A 81 11.79 1.54 6.12
C PHE A 81 12.80 2.68 6.25
N ILE A 82 12.74 3.38 7.39
CA ILE A 82 13.69 4.42 7.73
C ILE A 82 14.66 3.83 8.75
N PRO A 83 15.98 3.83 8.46
CA PRO A 83 16.95 3.25 9.41
C PRO A 83 17.18 4.20 10.58
N ALA A 84 16.37 4.06 11.62
CA ALA A 84 16.44 4.88 12.81
C ALA A 84 16.84 4.01 14.00
N ALA A 85 18.09 4.06 14.34
CA ALA A 85 18.68 3.38 15.52
C ALA A 85 18.10 1.99 15.75
N ASP A 86 17.27 1.83 16.77
CA ASP A 86 16.69 0.53 17.10
C ASP A 86 15.17 0.51 16.98
N GLU A 87 14.61 1.50 16.28
CA GLU A 87 13.17 1.55 16.08
C GLU A 87 12.80 1.22 14.64
N CYS A 88 11.73 0.50 14.48
CA CYS A 88 11.20 0.22 13.16
C CYS A 88 10.15 1.27 12.84
N VAL A 89 10.52 2.25 12.01
CA VAL A 89 9.61 3.29 11.57
C VAL A 89 9.64 3.37 10.05
N TYR A 90 8.56 3.90 9.49
CA TYR A 90 8.36 3.94 8.05
C TYR A 90 8.04 5.33 7.56
N HIS A 91 8.48 5.59 6.33
CA HIS A 91 8.01 6.70 5.52
C HIS A 91 6.85 6.16 4.71
N ILE A 92 5.68 6.79 4.82
CA ILE A 92 4.46 6.35 4.13
C ILE A 92 4.16 7.31 2.99
N GLU A 93 3.88 6.77 1.80
CA GLU A 93 3.39 7.53 0.67
C GLU A 93 2.03 6.97 0.28
N TYR A 94 1.07 7.85 0.00
CA TYR A 94 -0.30 7.47 -0.28
C TYR A 94 -0.86 8.31 -1.42
N MET A 95 -1.40 7.64 -2.42
CA MET A 95 -2.11 8.28 -3.51
C MET A 95 -3.52 7.72 -3.53
N LYS A 96 -4.49 8.58 -3.18
CA LYS A 96 -5.88 8.16 -3.08
C LYS A 96 -6.47 7.85 -4.45
N ASP A 97 -6.11 8.64 -5.46
CA ASP A 97 -6.62 8.47 -6.80
C ASP A 97 -5.54 8.89 -7.77
N ILE A 98 -5.13 7.97 -8.61
CA ILE A 98 -4.04 8.22 -9.55
C ILE A 98 -4.38 9.34 -10.54
N ALA A 99 -5.68 9.57 -10.79
CA ALA A 99 -6.12 10.64 -11.68
C ALA A 99 -5.83 12.03 -11.13
N ASP A 100 -5.71 12.17 -9.80
CA ASP A 100 -5.44 13.46 -9.17
C ASP A 100 -3.96 13.81 -9.15
N SER A 101 -3.10 12.83 -9.36
CA SER A 101 -1.65 12.98 -9.33
C SER A 101 -1.14 13.61 -8.03
N LEU A 102 -1.88 13.41 -6.94
CA LEU A 102 -1.54 13.99 -5.66
C LEU A 102 -1.08 12.90 -4.71
N VAL A 103 0.18 12.95 -4.30
CA VAL A 103 0.73 12.00 -3.34
C VAL A 103 0.90 12.71 -2.01
N LYS A 104 0.44 12.06 -0.95
CA LYS A 104 0.65 12.53 0.41
C LYS A 104 1.68 11.66 1.10
N CYS A 105 2.44 12.22 2.01
CA CYS A 105 3.44 11.45 2.72
C CYS A 105 3.51 11.84 4.19
N VAL A 106 4.05 10.93 4.99
CA VAL A 106 4.30 11.18 6.41
C VAL A 106 5.46 10.29 6.84
N ASP A 107 6.32 10.83 7.73
CA ASP A 107 7.49 10.11 8.22
C ASP A 107 7.29 9.60 9.65
N ASP A 108 8.18 8.73 10.06
CA ASP A 108 8.29 8.25 11.44
C ASP A 108 7.03 7.53 11.93
N VAL A 109 6.41 6.76 11.05
CA VAL A 109 5.21 5.99 11.38
C VAL A 109 5.63 4.63 11.94
N SER A 110 5.10 4.27 13.12
CA SER A 110 5.40 2.99 13.75
C SER A 110 4.86 1.81 12.94
N VAL A 111 5.35 0.61 13.24
CA VAL A 111 4.85 -0.61 12.58
C VAL A 111 3.36 -0.76 12.83
N GLU A 112 2.91 -0.54 14.06
CA GLU A 112 1.50 -0.71 14.39
C GLU A 112 0.61 0.27 13.63
N ASP A 113 1.03 1.54 13.59
CA ASP A 113 0.28 2.55 12.84
C ASP A 113 0.31 2.26 11.34
N THR A 114 1.44 1.75 10.84
CA THR A 114 1.56 1.36 9.44
C THR A 114 0.56 0.25 9.12
N LYS A 115 0.44 -0.75 10.00
CA LYS A 115 -0.53 -1.83 9.81
C LYS A 115 -1.95 -1.28 9.76
N ASP A 116 -2.28 -0.32 10.63
CA ASP A 116 -3.61 0.28 10.66
C ASP A 116 -3.89 1.05 9.36
N LEU A 117 -2.91 1.79 8.86
CA LEU A 117 -3.06 2.51 7.61
C LEU A 117 -3.28 1.54 6.45
N PHE A 118 -2.51 0.46 6.41
CA PHE A 118 -2.66 -0.54 5.36
C PHE A 118 -4.01 -1.26 5.46
N LYS A 119 -4.51 -1.47 6.67
CA LYS A 119 -5.82 -2.08 6.86
C LYS A 119 -6.93 -1.18 6.30
N SER A 120 -6.86 0.13 6.58
CA SER A 120 -7.83 1.07 6.04
C SER A 120 -7.79 1.08 4.51
N PHE A 121 -6.59 1.11 3.95
CA PHE A 121 -6.42 1.10 2.50
C PHE A 121 -6.98 -0.20 1.90
N TYR A 122 -6.65 -1.34 2.49
CA TYR A 122 -7.11 -2.65 2.02
C TYR A 122 -8.63 -2.71 1.96
N ASN A 123 -9.28 -2.12 2.97
CA ASN A 123 -10.73 -2.11 3.07
C ASN A 123 -11.39 -0.92 2.39
N GLU A 124 -10.61 -0.16 1.62
CA GLU A 124 -11.06 1.01 0.88
C GLU A 124 -11.74 2.05 1.76
N LYS A 125 -11.17 2.25 2.95
CA LYS A 125 -11.65 3.26 3.91
C LYS A 125 -10.70 4.44 3.94
N PRO A 126 -11.16 5.63 4.32
CA PRO A 126 -10.26 6.78 4.43
C PRO A 126 -9.15 6.51 5.43
N LEU A 127 -7.95 6.99 5.14
CA LEU A 127 -6.84 6.88 6.07
C LEU A 127 -7.01 7.90 7.19
N SER A 128 -6.45 7.58 8.36
CA SER A 128 -6.56 8.43 9.54
C SER A 128 -5.96 9.82 9.29
N ASP A 129 -6.61 10.85 9.82
CA ASP A 129 -6.11 12.22 9.77
C ASP A 129 -5.23 12.55 10.97
N ASP A 130 -4.95 11.56 11.82
CA ASP A 130 -4.15 11.77 13.03
C ASP A 130 -2.66 11.97 12.74
N PHE A 131 -2.26 11.88 11.48
CA PHE A 131 -0.87 12.04 11.07
C PHE A 131 -0.66 13.36 10.35
N ASP A 132 0.57 13.87 10.40
CA ASP A 132 0.91 15.12 9.73
C ASP A 132 1.18 14.86 8.24
N TRP A 133 0.13 14.57 7.50
CA TRP A 133 0.24 14.33 6.06
C TRP A 133 0.69 15.59 5.34
N GLU A 134 1.67 15.44 4.47
CA GLU A 134 2.17 16.52 3.64
C GLU A 134 2.02 16.15 2.17
N ASP A 135 1.79 17.16 1.34
CA ASP A 135 1.73 16.93 -0.10
C ASP A 135 3.13 16.80 -0.64
N MET A 136 3.34 15.80 -1.50
CA MET A 136 4.61 15.65 -2.20
C MET A 136 4.53 16.36 -3.53
N ASN A 137 5.58 17.11 -3.85
CA ASN A 137 5.70 17.70 -5.17
C ASN A 137 6.34 16.67 -6.08
N ILE A 138 5.64 16.34 -7.13
CA ILE A 138 6.14 15.33 -8.06
C ILE A 138 6.62 16.00 -9.32
#